data_6e5d1ab662c911b7d9314b00d12524be
#
_entry.id   6e5d1ab662c911b7d9314b00d12524be
#
_cell.length_a   1.000
_cell.length_b   1.000
_cell.length_c   1.000
_cell.angle_alpha   90.00
_cell.angle_beta   90.00
_cell.angle_gamma   90.00
#
_symmetry.space_group_name_H-M   'P 1'
#
loop_
_entity.id
_entity.type
_entity.pdbx_description
1 polymer ?
#
loop_
_entity_poly.entity_id
_entity_poly.type
_entity_poly.pdbx_seq_one_letter_code
_entity_poly.pdbx_strand_id
1 'polypeptide(L)'
;VPFVSDELLYGYTIFHHLEYRLSTRTLINIKNGRIKRFGMTKARLFEYLLAGMDNEIVYDNDIIIHVFDDYGLRCSKSYLLSMMKKIQNAFNTVGFERYPFTRIYGKAYKIDCGSLERIYVVKPPSH
;
A
#
# COMPACT_ATOMS: atom_id res chain seq x y z
N VAL A 1 1.16 24.11 26.33
CA VAL A 1 0.35 24.14 25.13
C VAL A 1 0.51 22.82 24.40
N PRO A 2 -0.57 22.10 24.19
CA PRO A 2 -0.45 20.86 23.45
C PRO A 2 0.00 21.15 22.02
N PHE A 3 0.99 20.41 21.57
CA PHE A 3 1.39 20.44 20.18
C PHE A 3 0.30 19.77 19.34
N VAL A 4 -0.29 20.53 18.44
CA VAL A 4 -1.10 19.94 17.38
C VAL A 4 -0.14 19.60 16.25
N SER A 5 0.07 18.33 16.03
CA SER A 5 0.90 17.89 14.92
C SER A 5 0.15 18.14 13.62
N ASP A 6 0.70 18.98 12.76
CA ASP A 6 0.20 19.19 11.39
C ASP A 6 0.83 18.19 10.41
N GLU A 7 1.22 17.03 10.91
CA GLU A 7 1.78 15.97 10.08
C GLU A 7 0.73 15.33 9.20
N LEU A 8 1.06 15.20 7.94
CA LEU A 8 0.25 14.51 6.95
C LEU A 8 1.00 13.26 6.48
N LEU A 9 0.28 12.15 6.36
CA LEU A 9 0.84 10.95 5.78
C LEU A 9 1.08 11.19 4.29
N TYR A 10 2.34 11.15 3.90
CA TYR A 10 2.78 11.38 2.53
C TYR A 10 2.85 10.07 1.73
N GLY A 11 3.28 9.01 2.39
CA GLY A 11 3.47 7.72 1.75
C GLY A 11 4.15 6.72 2.66
N TYR A 12 4.81 5.77 2.04
CA TYR A 12 5.47 4.66 2.73
C TYR A 12 6.83 4.37 2.12
N THR A 13 7.80 4.02 2.96
CA THR A 13 9.05 3.41 2.53
C THR A 13 8.90 1.89 2.63
N ILE A 14 9.33 1.17 1.62
CA ILE A 14 9.20 -0.29 1.54
C ILE A 14 10.59 -0.88 1.32
N PHE A 15 11.05 -1.72 2.27
CA PHE A 15 12.37 -2.33 2.27
C PHE A 15 13.52 -1.32 2.13
N HIS A 16 13.33 -0.07 2.54
CA HIS A 16 14.31 1.01 2.43
C HIS A 16 14.75 1.36 1.00
N HIS A 17 14.20 0.69 0.00
CA HIS A 17 14.57 0.88 -1.42
C HIS A 17 13.44 1.46 -2.26
N LEU A 18 12.21 1.24 -1.84
CA LEU A 18 11.02 1.71 -2.56
C LEU A 18 10.32 2.77 -1.75
N GLU A 19 9.65 3.67 -2.46
CA GLU A 19 8.77 4.67 -1.89
C GLU A 19 7.44 4.62 -2.62
N TYR A 20 6.35 4.58 -1.86
CA TYR A 20 5.03 4.73 -2.44
C TYR A 20 4.44 6.07 -2.01
N ARG A 21 4.09 6.90 -2.97
CA ARG A 21 3.53 8.24 -2.74
C ARG A 21 2.02 8.22 -2.93
N LEU A 22 1.29 8.60 -1.89
CA LEU A 22 -0.18 8.58 -1.89
C LEU A 22 -0.77 9.57 -2.89
N SER A 23 -0.23 10.79 -2.95
CA SER A 23 -0.78 11.86 -3.80
C SER A 23 -0.78 11.51 -5.29
N THR A 24 0.24 10.81 -5.75
CA THR A 24 0.39 10.44 -7.16
C THR A 24 0.13 8.97 -7.43
N ARG A 25 -0.13 8.18 -6.39
CA ARG A 25 -0.33 6.72 -6.47
C ARG A 25 0.84 6.04 -7.21
N THR A 26 2.04 6.43 -6.87
CA THR A 26 3.24 6.02 -7.60
C THR A 26 4.19 5.24 -6.71
N LEU A 27 4.59 4.06 -7.20
CA LEU A 27 5.65 3.25 -6.60
C LEU A 27 6.97 3.62 -7.30
N ILE A 28 7.96 3.97 -6.51
CA ILE A 28 9.25 4.47 -6.99
C ILE A 28 10.36 3.62 -6.40
N ASN A 29 11.25 3.13 -7.26
CA ASN A 29 12.50 2.53 -6.81
C ASN A 29 13.56 3.64 -6.73
N ILE A 30 13.92 4.03 -5.51
CA ILE A 30 14.82 5.14 -5.25
C ILE A 30 16.23 4.86 -5.81
N LYS A 31 16.61 3.58 -5.90
CA LYS A 31 17.95 3.19 -6.32
C LYS A 31 18.17 3.30 -7.83
N ASN A 32 17.12 3.03 -8.62
CA ASN A 32 17.26 3.04 -10.10
C ASN A 32 16.35 4.07 -10.79
N GLY A 33 15.51 4.77 -10.05
CA GLY A 33 14.61 5.78 -10.58
C GLY A 33 13.39 5.27 -11.35
N ARG A 34 13.18 3.94 -11.41
CA ARG A 34 12.01 3.40 -12.09
C ARG A 34 10.75 3.67 -11.30
N ILE A 35 9.67 3.95 -12.00
CA ILE A 35 8.37 4.25 -11.39
C ILE A 35 7.27 3.40 -12.01
N LYS A 36 6.24 3.13 -11.20
CA LYS A 36 4.99 2.52 -11.66
C LYS A 36 3.83 3.24 -11.00
N ARG A 37 2.99 3.85 -11.81
CA ARG A 37 1.77 4.51 -11.35
C ARG A 37 0.64 3.49 -11.27
N PHE A 38 -0.15 3.57 -10.18
CA PHE A 38 -1.28 2.68 -9.96
C PHE A 38 -2.58 3.36 -10.38
N GLY A 39 -3.47 2.58 -11.01
CA GLY A 39 -4.86 3.00 -11.20
C GLY A 39 -5.58 3.05 -9.86
N MET A 40 -6.76 3.68 -9.81
CA MET A 40 -7.46 3.96 -8.54
C MET A 40 -7.75 2.72 -7.71
N THR A 41 -8.29 1.67 -8.30
CA THR A 41 -8.68 0.46 -7.56
C THR A 41 -7.45 -0.26 -7.01
N LYS A 42 -6.43 -0.40 -7.83
CA LYS A 42 -5.16 -1.03 -7.41
C LYS A 42 -4.48 -0.21 -6.31
N ALA A 43 -4.48 1.11 -6.44
CA ALA A 43 -3.93 2.00 -5.42
C ALA A 43 -4.70 1.85 -4.10
N ARG A 44 -6.02 1.81 -4.14
CA ARG A 44 -6.86 1.65 -2.94
C ARG A 44 -6.57 0.33 -2.24
N LEU A 45 -6.43 -0.75 -3.01
CA LEU A 45 -6.06 -2.06 -2.46
C LEU A 45 -4.69 -2.02 -1.81
N PHE A 46 -3.70 -1.50 -2.50
CA PHE A 46 -2.33 -1.40 -2.00
C PHE A 46 -2.25 -0.54 -0.74
N GLU A 47 -2.91 0.61 -0.75
CA GLU A 47 -2.92 1.53 0.39
C GLU A 47 -3.63 0.93 1.60
N TYR A 48 -4.70 0.16 1.39
CA TYR A 48 -5.37 -0.54 2.47
C TYR A 48 -4.43 -1.55 3.15
N LEU A 49 -3.68 -2.30 2.35
CA LEU A 49 -2.70 -3.25 2.88
C LEU A 49 -1.58 -2.56 3.65
N LEU A 50 -1.05 -1.47 3.10
CA LEU A 50 0.01 -0.70 3.77
C LEU A 50 -0.49 -0.09 5.09
N ALA A 51 -1.70 0.45 5.10
CA ALA A 51 -2.31 0.99 6.31
C ALA A 51 -2.55 -0.09 7.37
N GLY A 52 -2.71 -1.35 6.96
CA GLY A 52 -2.88 -2.49 7.84
C GLY A 52 -1.59 -3.04 8.44
N MET A 53 -0.46 -2.36 8.25
CA MET A 53 0.85 -2.85 8.72
C MET A 53 0.91 -3.09 10.23
N ASP A 54 0.15 -2.36 11.01
CA ASP A 54 0.13 -2.52 12.47
C ASP A 54 -0.59 -3.79 12.92
N ASN A 55 -1.42 -4.38 12.07
CA ASN A 55 -2.21 -5.57 12.38
C ASN A 55 -1.51 -6.87 11.99
N GLU A 56 -0.46 -6.80 11.20
CA GLU A 56 0.31 -7.93 10.65
C GLU A 56 -0.47 -8.84 9.70
N ILE A 57 -1.77 -9.04 9.93
CA ILE A 57 -2.62 -9.92 9.11
C ILE A 57 -3.84 -9.15 8.65
N VAL A 58 -4.12 -9.24 7.35
CA VAL A 58 -5.31 -8.63 6.74
C VAL A 58 -6.10 -9.71 6.02
N TYR A 59 -7.37 -9.87 6.39
CA TYR A 59 -8.22 -10.92 5.84
C TYR A 59 -8.91 -10.49 4.55
N ASP A 60 -9.13 -11.46 3.64
CA ASP A 60 -9.81 -11.22 2.36
C ASP A 60 -11.16 -10.54 2.54
N ASN A 61 -11.94 -11.00 3.52
CA ASN A 61 -13.28 -10.44 3.76
C ASN A 61 -13.23 -8.96 4.09
N ASP A 62 -12.27 -8.53 4.90
CA ASP A 62 -12.09 -7.12 5.24
C ASP A 62 -11.65 -6.31 4.02
N ILE A 63 -10.76 -6.87 3.21
CA ILE A 63 -10.34 -6.23 1.96
C ILE A 63 -11.53 -6.04 1.02
N ILE A 64 -12.33 -7.09 0.83
CA ILE A 64 -13.48 -7.05 -0.06
C ILE A 64 -14.48 -5.99 0.39
N ILE A 65 -14.75 -5.92 1.70
CA ILE A 65 -15.68 -4.92 2.24
C ILE A 65 -15.14 -3.51 2.07
N HIS A 66 -13.94 -3.24 2.56
CA HIS A 66 -13.43 -1.87 2.67
C HIS A 66 -12.82 -1.32 1.38
N VAL A 67 -12.32 -2.19 0.51
CA VAL A 67 -11.70 -1.76 -0.75
C VAL A 67 -12.69 -1.78 -1.91
N PHE A 68 -13.67 -2.69 -1.88
CA PHE A 68 -14.60 -2.90 -2.99
C PHE A 68 -16.04 -2.58 -2.63
N ASP A 69 -16.65 -3.26 -1.67
CA ASP A 69 -18.06 -3.09 -1.34
C ASP A 69 -18.40 -1.65 -0.92
N ASP A 70 -17.57 -1.04 -0.08
CA ASP A 70 -17.76 0.34 0.39
C ASP A 70 -17.75 1.36 -0.75
N TYR A 71 -17.20 0.99 -1.91
CA TYR A 71 -17.14 1.83 -3.10
C TYR A 71 -18.11 1.36 -4.19
N GLY A 72 -19.07 0.48 -3.85
CA GLY A 72 -20.04 -0.02 -4.80
C GLY A 72 -19.48 -0.96 -5.84
N LEU A 73 -18.31 -1.55 -5.60
CA LEU A 73 -17.66 -2.47 -6.52
C LEU A 73 -17.83 -3.89 -6.05
N ARG A 74 -17.95 -4.82 -7.00
CA ARG A 74 -17.96 -6.25 -6.71
C ARG A 74 -16.56 -6.82 -6.81
N CYS A 75 -16.22 -7.70 -5.88
CA CYS A 75 -14.93 -8.40 -5.91
C CYS A 75 -15.12 -9.86 -5.53
N SER A 76 -14.83 -10.75 -6.46
CA SER A 76 -14.69 -12.18 -6.18
C SER A 76 -13.31 -12.44 -5.58
N LYS A 77 -13.16 -13.60 -4.95
CA LYS A 77 -11.85 -14.01 -4.44
C LYS A 77 -10.82 -14.14 -5.58
N SER A 78 -11.24 -14.65 -6.74
CA SER A 78 -10.37 -14.76 -7.91
C SER A 78 -9.91 -13.39 -8.39
N TYR A 79 -10.80 -12.41 -8.40
CA TYR A 79 -10.46 -11.04 -8.79
C TYR A 79 -9.45 -10.42 -7.81
N LEU A 80 -9.67 -10.62 -6.49
CA LEU A 80 -8.73 -10.15 -5.48
C LEU A 80 -7.34 -10.73 -5.70
N LEU A 81 -7.24 -12.04 -5.92
CA LEU A 81 -5.95 -12.69 -6.18
C LEU A 81 -5.28 -12.15 -7.44
N SER A 82 -6.06 -11.91 -8.49
CA SER A 82 -5.57 -11.29 -9.73
C SER A 82 -5.02 -9.90 -9.49
N MET A 83 -5.73 -9.08 -8.71
CA MET A 83 -5.28 -7.72 -8.36
C MET A 83 -4.00 -7.74 -7.52
N MET A 84 -3.91 -8.67 -6.58
CA MET A 84 -2.69 -8.84 -5.77
C MET A 84 -1.49 -9.21 -6.64
N LYS A 85 -1.70 -10.06 -7.64
CA LYS A 85 -0.64 -10.41 -8.59
C LYS A 85 -0.19 -9.20 -9.41
N LYS A 86 -1.11 -8.33 -9.81
CA LYS A 86 -0.78 -7.09 -10.51
C LYS A 86 0.06 -6.15 -9.64
N ILE A 87 -0.23 -6.08 -8.34
CA ILE A 87 0.58 -5.30 -7.41
C ILE A 87 1.99 -5.88 -7.31
N GLN A 88 2.10 -7.20 -7.18
CA GLN A 88 3.40 -7.87 -7.16
C GLN A 88 4.20 -7.61 -8.44
N ASN A 89 3.53 -7.66 -9.59
CA ASN A 89 4.16 -7.35 -10.87
C ASN A 89 4.67 -5.90 -10.95
N ALA A 90 4.01 -4.98 -10.25
CA ALA A 90 4.50 -3.59 -10.19
C ALA A 90 5.87 -3.50 -9.49
N PHE A 91 6.11 -4.32 -8.47
CA PHE A 91 7.42 -4.41 -7.84
C PHE A 91 8.48 -4.89 -8.82
N ASN A 92 8.16 -5.93 -9.61
CA ASN A 92 9.06 -6.41 -10.67
C ASN A 92 9.33 -5.33 -11.73
N THR A 93 8.29 -4.58 -12.09
CA THR A 93 8.40 -3.51 -13.09
C THR A 93 9.39 -2.43 -12.66
N VAL A 94 9.44 -2.10 -11.38
CA VAL A 94 10.43 -1.13 -10.87
C VAL A 94 11.76 -1.78 -10.50
N GLY A 95 11.94 -3.06 -10.83
CA GLY A 95 13.20 -3.75 -10.65
C GLY A 95 13.50 -4.17 -9.22
N PHE A 96 12.47 -4.57 -8.46
CA PHE A 96 12.62 -4.97 -7.07
C PHE A 96 12.06 -6.37 -6.85
N GLU A 97 12.87 -7.28 -6.28
CA GLU A 97 12.52 -8.71 -6.19
C GLU A 97 11.77 -9.09 -4.91
N ARG A 98 11.84 -8.27 -3.86
CA ARG A 98 11.16 -8.57 -2.59
C ARG A 98 9.74 -8.01 -2.59
N TYR A 99 8.87 -8.63 -1.79
CA TYR A 99 7.46 -8.28 -1.75
C TYR A 99 6.96 -8.38 -0.29
N PRO A 100 6.26 -7.37 0.24
CA PRO A 100 5.95 -7.33 1.68
C PRO A 100 4.71 -8.11 2.09
N PHE A 101 3.99 -8.72 1.16
CA PHE A 101 2.75 -9.44 1.46
C PHE A 101 2.89 -10.92 1.16
N THR A 102 2.47 -11.75 2.13
CA THR A 102 2.53 -13.21 1.99
C THR A 102 1.12 -13.79 2.15
N ARG A 103 0.71 -14.62 1.20
CA ARG A 103 -0.58 -15.31 1.28
C ARG A 103 -0.55 -16.35 2.39
N ILE A 104 -1.52 -16.33 3.32
CA ILE A 104 -1.62 -17.30 4.41
C ILE A 104 -3.04 -17.86 4.52
N TYR A 105 -3.11 -19.13 4.90
CA TYR A 105 -4.38 -19.84 5.18
C TYR A 105 -5.40 -19.81 4.04
N GLY A 106 -5.02 -19.44 2.83
CA GLY A 106 -5.94 -19.27 1.70
C GLY A 106 -7.00 -18.19 1.89
N LYS A 107 -6.88 -17.33 2.91
CA LYS A 107 -7.90 -16.34 3.25
C LYS A 107 -7.38 -15.01 3.81
N ALA A 108 -6.06 -14.84 3.87
CA ALA A 108 -5.46 -13.63 4.45
C ALA A 108 -4.10 -13.33 3.84
N TYR A 109 -3.62 -12.13 4.11
CA TYR A 109 -2.27 -11.70 3.77
C TYR A 109 -1.53 -11.30 5.04
N LYS A 110 -0.34 -11.84 5.21
CA LYS A 110 0.59 -11.40 6.24
C LYS A 110 1.41 -10.25 5.68
N ILE A 111 1.52 -9.19 6.47
CA ILE A 111 2.27 -7.99 6.10
C ILE A 111 3.61 -8.04 6.82
N ASP A 112 4.69 -7.88 6.08
CA ASP A 112 6.03 -7.75 6.67
C ASP A 112 6.18 -6.34 7.25
N CYS A 113 5.73 -6.16 8.48
CA CYS A 113 5.69 -4.85 9.14
C CYS A 113 7.07 -4.24 9.30
N GLY A 114 8.10 -5.07 9.48
CA GLY A 114 9.48 -4.61 9.61
C GLY A 114 10.05 -4.00 8.33
N SER A 115 9.43 -4.27 7.19
CA SER A 115 9.87 -3.72 5.91
C SER A 115 9.22 -2.38 5.57
N LEU A 116 8.24 -1.95 6.34
CA LEU A 116 7.41 -0.78 6.03
C LEU A 116 7.61 0.34 7.04
N GLU A 117 7.70 1.56 6.55
CA GLU A 117 7.71 2.76 7.37
C GLU A 117 6.80 3.80 6.77
N ARG A 118 6.05 4.51 7.63
CA ARG A 118 5.23 5.64 7.20
C ARG A 118 6.10 6.87 7.02
N ILE A 119 5.82 7.63 5.95
CA ILE A 119 6.48 8.90 5.69
C ILE A 119 5.47 10.02 5.94
N TYR A 120 5.83 10.92 6.84
CA TYR A 120 5.02 12.09 7.16
C TYR A 120 5.68 13.36 6.63
N VAL A 121 4.87 14.31 6.23
CA VAL A 121 5.34 15.65 5.90
C VAL A 121 4.64 16.65 6.82
N VAL A 122 5.36 17.69 7.21
CA VAL A 122 4.81 18.73 8.03
C VAL A 122 4.13 19.75 7.13
N LYS A 123 2.85 20.01 7.41
CA LYS A 123 2.10 21.02 6.67
C LYS A 123 2.68 22.39 7.01
N PRO A 124 3.01 23.23 6.00
CA PRO A 124 3.48 24.58 6.28
C PRO A 124 2.42 25.38 7.02
N PRO A 125 2.83 26.28 7.92
CA PRO A 125 1.87 27.13 8.63
C PRO A 125 1.09 27.99 7.63
N SER A 126 -0.22 28.07 7.84
CA SER A 126 -1.06 28.95 7.04
C SER A 126 -0.95 30.38 7.56
N HIS A 127 -0.78 31.29 6.64
CA HIS A 127 -0.72 32.72 6.94
C HIS A 127 -2.04 33.40 6.61
#